data_b91964d49ae689f786fb57bb9e737043
#
_entry.id   b91964d49ae689f786fb57bb9e737043
#
_cell.length_a   1.000
_cell.length_b   1.000
_cell.length_c   1.000
_cell.angle_alpha   90.00
_cell.angle_beta   90.00
_cell.angle_gamma   90.00
#
_symmetry.space_group_name_H-M   'P 1'
#
loop_
_entity.id
_entity.type
_entity.pdbx_description
1 polymer ?
#
loop_
_entity_poly.entity_id
_entity_poly.type
_entity_poly.pdbx_seq_one_letter_code
_entity_poly.pdbx_strand_id
1 'polypeptide(L)'
;MICFRILYLTSLLLFGINISLWGYEKRELLQKEVTLDELKSTLVTEQKWVIYPPYSDRKQWNALLGDYKDHLIRQGEQFLKYNWQVIKASDFLAYERIGSRNRMQGPHNKNNMALSALILAELAEGKGRFLEQIVDGIFFNCEKTTWAVSAHLTAMQKSGRALPELDDPIIDLSSGEIAALMSWAHYFFQ
;
A
#
# COMPACT_ATOMS: atom_id res chain seq x y z
N MET A 1 -3.79 60.63 24.80
CA MET A 1 -3.18 59.44 25.48
C MET A 1 -3.65 58.09 24.93
N ILE A 2 -4.80 57.96 24.35
CA ILE A 2 -5.33 56.68 23.81
C ILE A 2 -4.66 56.27 22.50
N CYS A 3 -4.37 57.21 21.58
CA CYS A 3 -3.70 56.90 20.30
C CYS A 3 -2.29 56.33 20.44
N PHE A 4 -1.51 56.76 21.42
CA PHE A 4 -0.15 56.24 21.64
C PHE A 4 -0.13 54.79 22.15
N ARG A 5 -1.13 54.37 22.92
CA ARG A 5 -1.26 53.01 23.41
C ARG A 5 -1.66 52.00 22.31
N ILE A 6 -2.46 52.45 21.34
CA ILE A 6 -2.87 51.61 20.20
C ILE A 6 -1.69 51.39 19.25
N LEU A 7 -0.86 52.40 18.99
CA LEU A 7 0.35 52.26 18.18
C LEU A 7 1.37 51.31 18.81
N TYR A 8 1.52 51.27 20.12
CA TYR A 8 2.44 50.37 20.82
C TYR A 8 1.98 48.91 20.80
N LEU A 9 0.67 48.68 20.91
CA LEU A 9 0.08 47.35 20.83
C LEU A 9 0.13 46.77 19.40
N THR A 10 -0.05 47.61 18.39
CA THR A 10 0.08 47.14 16.97
C THR A 10 1.55 46.86 16.58
N SER A 11 2.52 47.63 17.10
CA SER A 11 3.94 47.32 16.85
C SER A 11 4.41 46.06 17.56
N LEU A 12 3.92 45.76 18.77
CA LEU A 12 4.18 44.52 19.50
C LEU A 12 3.56 43.30 18.82
N LEU A 13 2.37 43.41 18.24
CA LEU A 13 1.74 42.35 17.44
C LEU A 13 2.48 42.08 16.12
N LEU A 14 2.98 43.14 15.45
CA LEU A 14 3.79 42.97 14.24
C LEU A 14 5.17 42.37 14.51
N PHE A 15 5.80 42.62 15.66
CA PHE A 15 7.05 41.96 16.06
C PHE A 15 6.85 40.49 16.48
N GLY A 16 5.68 40.16 17.08
CA GLY A 16 5.35 38.78 17.47
C GLY A 16 5.10 37.84 16.27
N ILE A 17 4.63 38.41 15.15
CA ILE A 17 4.35 37.61 13.93
C ILE A 17 5.63 37.25 13.17
N ASN A 18 6.69 38.05 13.32
CA ASN A 18 7.95 37.75 12.62
C ASN A 18 8.80 36.61 13.24
N ILE A 19 8.49 36.16 14.46
CA ILE A 19 9.19 35.03 15.10
C ILE A 19 8.69 33.68 14.59
N SER A 20 7.50 33.63 13.98
CA SER A 20 6.91 32.39 13.47
C SER A 20 7.35 32.01 12.05
N LEU A 21 8.15 32.82 11.38
CA LEU A 21 8.65 32.60 10.02
C LEU A 21 10.06 32.01 9.94
N TRP A 22 10.58 31.53 11.04
CA TRP A 22 11.75 30.64 10.98
C TRP A 22 11.25 29.27 10.54
N GLY A 23 10.99 29.18 9.24
CA GLY A 23 10.67 27.94 8.60
C GLY A 23 11.74 26.92 8.88
N TYR A 24 11.34 25.65 8.92
CA TYR A 24 12.24 24.50 9.00
C TYR A 24 13.40 24.67 8.01
N GLU A 25 14.60 24.81 8.52
CA GLU A 25 15.81 24.87 7.71
C GLU A 25 16.01 23.52 7.01
N LYS A 26 16.01 23.54 5.68
CA LYS A 26 16.30 22.33 4.90
C LYS A 26 17.69 21.84 5.26
N ARG A 27 17.76 20.73 5.95
CA ARG A 27 19.04 20.17 6.41
C ARG A 27 19.87 19.61 5.26
N GLU A 28 19.23 19.17 4.16
CA GLU A 28 19.88 18.59 2.97
C GLU A 28 20.97 17.56 3.32
N LEU A 29 20.70 16.76 4.37
CA LEU A 29 21.70 15.86 4.95
C LEU A 29 22.25 14.88 3.92
N LEU A 30 21.37 14.29 3.10
CA LEU A 30 21.81 13.34 2.08
C LEU A 30 22.75 13.99 1.06
N GLN A 31 22.45 15.20 0.61
CA GLN A 31 23.28 15.92 -0.37
C GLN A 31 24.63 16.35 0.20
N LYS A 32 24.72 16.54 1.53
CA LYS A 32 25.97 16.88 2.23
C LYS A 32 26.87 15.67 2.47
N GLU A 33 26.25 14.49 2.70
CA GLU A 33 26.97 13.28 3.10
C GLU A 33 27.30 12.36 1.92
N VAL A 34 26.54 12.43 0.81
CA VAL A 34 26.69 11.51 -0.32
C VAL A 34 26.67 12.28 -1.63
N THR A 35 27.69 12.08 -2.45
CA THR A 35 27.73 12.62 -3.82
C THR A 35 26.84 11.80 -4.76
N LEU A 36 26.43 12.40 -5.88
CA LEU A 36 25.62 11.70 -6.89
C LEU A 36 26.38 10.49 -7.48
N ASP A 37 27.69 10.59 -7.61
CA ASP A 37 28.52 9.52 -8.19
C ASP A 37 28.68 8.35 -7.19
N GLU A 38 28.87 8.64 -5.91
CA GLU A 38 28.83 7.62 -4.86
C GLU A 38 27.47 6.92 -4.80
N LEU A 39 26.37 7.70 -4.90
CA LEU A 39 25.03 7.14 -4.92
C LEU A 39 24.83 6.18 -6.12
N LYS A 40 25.22 6.62 -7.32
CA LYS A 40 25.13 5.80 -8.55
C LYS A 40 25.98 4.54 -8.49
N SER A 41 27.16 4.60 -7.86
CA SER A 41 28.05 3.45 -7.71
C SER A 41 27.58 2.44 -6.65
N THR A 42 26.81 2.91 -5.67
CA THR A 42 26.34 2.09 -4.54
C THR A 42 24.95 1.49 -4.77
N LEU A 43 24.08 2.23 -5.51
CA LEU A 43 22.74 1.76 -5.80
C LEU A 43 22.76 0.59 -6.77
N VAL A 44 22.07 -0.49 -6.39
CA VAL A 44 21.80 -1.61 -7.28
C VAL A 44 20.64 -1.21 -8.19
N THR A 45 20.94 -0.86 -9.44
CA THR A 45 19.97 -0.33 -10.42
C THR A 45 19.38 -1.40 -11.36
N GLU A 46 19.93 -2.61 -11.33
CA GLU A 46 19.46 -3.75 -12.14
C GLU A 46 18.59 -4.69 -11.30
N GLN A 47 17.85 -5.61 -11.95
CA GLN A 47 17.02 -6.62 -11.26
C GLN A 47 17.79 -7.53 -10.30
N LYS A 48 19.11 -7.48 -10.29
CA LYS A 48 19.99 -8.19 -9.34
C LYS A 48 19.76 -7.85 -7.86
N TRP A 49 19.01 -6.78 -7.56
CA TRP A 49 18.63 -6.47 -6.18
C TRP A 49 17.61 -7.47 -5.60
N VAL A 50 16.89 -8.21 -6.45
CA VAL A 50 15.95 -9.22 -5.99
C VAL A 50 16.72 -10.47 -5.57
N ILE A 51 16.61 -10.79 -4.29
CA ILE A 51 17.33 -11.90 -3.65
C ILE A 51 16.64 -13.26 -3.80
N TYR A 52 15.41 -13.26 -4.33
CA TYR A 52 14.63 -14.49 -4.48
C TYR A 52 15.01 -15.24 -5.77
N PRO A 53 15.00 -16.59 -5.76
CA PRO A 53 15.27 -17.36 -6.95
C PRO A 53 14.16 -17.21 -8.00
N PRO A 54 14.46 -17.43 -9.29
CA PRO A 54 13.43 -17.54 -10.32
C PRO A 54 12.40 -18.63 -9.99
N TYR A 55 11.15 -18.47 -10.44
CA TYR A 55 10.08 -19.45 -10.18
C TYR A 55 10.46 -20.88 -10.56
N SER A 56 11.20 -21.06 -11.66
CA SER A 56 11.65 -22.35 -12.16
C SER A 56 12.73 -23.02 -11.30
N ASP A 57 13.48 -22.28 -10.48
CA ASP A 57 14.56 -22.84 -9.66
C ASP A 57 14.03 -23.50 -8.39
N ARG A 58 13.47 -24.69 -8.55
CA ARG A 58 12.87 -25.46 -7.45
C ARG A 58 13.87 -25.86 -6.36
N LYS A 59 15.14 -26.01 -6.71
CA LYS A 59 16.19 -26.38 -5.75
C LYS A 59 16.42 -25.23 -4.77
N GLN A 60 16.59 -24.02 -5.29
CA GLN A 60 16.79 -22.85 -4.44
C GLN A 60 15.54 -22.52 -3.61
N TRP A 61 14.33 -22.64 -4.19
CA TRP A 61 13.08 -22.47 -3.44
C TRP A 61 12.96 -23.47 -2.28
N ASN A 62 13.26 -24.74 -2.52
CA ASN A 62 13.25 -25.76 -1.47
C ASN A 62 14.28 -25.45 -0.35
N ALA A 63 15.47 -25.00 -0.72
CA ALA A 63 16.49 -24.63 0.25
C ALA A 63 16.09 -23.38 1.06
N LEU A 64 15.47 -22.38 0.41
CA LEU A 64 15.02 -21.14 1.04
C LEU A 64 13.88 -21.38 2.04
N LEU A 65 12.91 -22.22 1.67
CA LEU A 65 11.70 -22.42 2.47
C LEU A 65 11.89 -23.50 3.56
N GLY A 66 12.75 -24.50 3.32
CA GLY A 66 12.98 -25.57 4.30
C GLY A 66 11.68 -26.20 4.80
N ASP A 67 11.59 -26.38 6.11
CA ASP A 67 10.42 -26.98 6.78
C ASP A 67 9.15 -26.10 6.71
N TYR A 68 9.30 -24.83 6.37
CA TYR A 68 8.15 -23.90 6.24
C TYR A 68 7.34 -24.12 4.98
N LYS A 69 7.91 -24.82 3.99
CA LYS A 69 7.28 -25.11 2.70
C LYS A 69 5.88 -25.70 2.81
N ASP A 70 5.74 -26.76 3.61
CA ASP A 70 4.46 -27.47 3.75
C ASP A 70 3.39 -26.61 4.44
N HIS A 71 3.81 -25.72 5.31
CA HIS A 71 2.91 -24.76 5.94
C HIS A 71 2.31 -23.81 4.90
N LEU A 72 3.13 -23.23 4.01
CA LEU A 72 2.66 -22.33 2.94
C LEU A 72 1.71 -23.05 1.98
N ILE A 73 2.04 -24.28 1.59
CA ILE A 73 1.17 -25.09 0.72
C ILE A 73 -0.20 -25.31 1.36
N ARG A 74 -0.24 -25.73 2.63
CA ARG A 74 -1.51 -25.93 3.35
C ARG A 74 -2.31 -24.65 3.51
N GLN A 75 -1.66 -23.50 3.65
CA GLN A 75 -2.36 -22.21 3.68
C GLN A 75 -3.02 -21.89 2.33
N GLY A 76 -2.31 -22.09 1.21
CA GLY A 76 -2.88 -21.87 -0.12
C GLY A 76 -4.02 -22.84 -0.46
N GLU A 77 -3.94 -24.09 0.00
CA GLU A 77 -4.99 -25.10 -0.22
C GLU A 77 -6.36 -24.68 0.29
N GLN A 78 -6.42 -23.86 1.34
CA GLN A 78 -7.67 -23.31 1.87
C GLN A 78 -8.36 -22.36 0.87
N PHE A 79 -7.62 -21.86 -0.10
CA PHE A 79 -8.09 -20.86 -1.07
C PHE A 79 -8.22 -21.39 -2.51
N LEU A 80 -7.99 -22.68 -2.77
CA LEU A 80 -8.12 -23.26 -4.11
C LEU A 80 -9.53 -23.14 -4.72
N LYS A 81 -10.55 -22.99 -3.88
CA LYS A 81 -11.95 -22.77 -4.30
C LYS A 81 -12.51 -21.49 -3.69
N TYR A 82 -11.65 -20.48 -3.57
CA TYR A 82 -12.04 -19.22 -2.92
C TYR A 82 -12.97 -18.42 -3.83
N ASN A 83 -14.10 -17.98 -3.25
CA ASN A 83 -15.01 -17.05 -3.92
C ASN A 83 -14.57 -15.62 -3.61
N TRP A 84 -14.06 -14.91 -4.61
CA TRP A 84 -13.62 -13.52 -4.51
C TRP A 84 -14.79 -12.63 -4.07
N GLN A 85 -14.62 -11.95 -2.94
CA GLN A 85 -15.68 -11.19 -2.29
C GLN A 85 -15.83 -9.81 -2.92
N VAL A 86 -16.96 -9.57 -3.58
CA VAL A 86 -17.29 -8.28 -4.18
C VAL A 86 -17.53 -7.23 -3.09
N ILE A 87 -16.88 -6.08 -3.20
CA ILE A 87 -17.08 -4.92 -2.34
C ILE A 87 -18.07 -3.98 -3.03
N LYS A 88 -19.23 -3.77 -2.38
CA LYS A 88 -20.32 -2.96 -2.93
C LYS A 88 -20.19 -1.50 -2.52
N ALA A 89 -20.83 -0.59 -3.26
CA ALA A 89 -20.94 0.80 -2.88
C ALA A 89 -21.50 0.97 -1.45
N SER A 90 -22.48 0.13 -1.05
CA SER A 90 -23.04 0.13 0.30
C SER A 90 -22.01 -0.22 1.40
N ASP A 91 -20.96 -0.98 1.07
CA ASP A 91 -19.91 -1.34 2.01
C ASP A 91 -18.95 -0.15 2.22
N PHE A 92 -18.64 0.60 1.17
CA PHE A 92 -17.95 1.90 1.28
C PHE A 92 -18.75 2.90 2.11
N LEU A 93 -20.04 3.07 1.78
CA LEU A 93 -20.96 3.99 2.46
C LEU A 93 -21.21 3.64 3.94
N ALA A 94 -20.94 2.40 4.36
CA ALA A 94 -21.13 1.99 5.74
C ALA A 94 -20.20 2.73 6.71
N TYR A 95 -19.02 3.16 6.25
CA TYR A 95 -18.14 3.96 7.10
C TYR A 95 -18.75 5.34 7.41
N GLU A 96 -19.25 6.02 6.40
CA GLU A 96 -19.91 7.33 6.59
C GLU A 96 -21.19 7.22 7.42
N ARG A 97 -22.03 6.22 7.11
CA ARG A 97 -23.38 6.12 7.68
C ARG A 97 -23.40 5.63 9.11
N ILE A 98 -22.52 4.72 9.46
CA ILE A 98 -22.53 4.02 10.75
C ILE A 98 -21.13 3.82 11.37
N GLY A 99 -20.09 4.46 10.84
CA GLY A 99 -18.71 4.33 11.33
C GLY A 99 -18.06 2.96 11.11
N SER A 100 -18.68 2.07 10.31
CA SER A 100 -18.19 0.70 10.14
C SER A 100 -17.08 0.60 9.09
N ARG A 101 -15.84 0.45 9.51
CA ARG A 101 -14.71 0.10 8.64
C ARG A 101 -14.82 -1.34 8.11
N ASN A 102 -15.26 -2.27 8.96
CA ASN A 102 -15.22 -3.71 8.68
C ASN A 102 -16.11 -4.14 7.51
N ARG A 103 -17.17 -3.39 7.20
CA ARG A 103 -18.04 -3.71 6.07
C ARG A 103 -17.26 -3.74 4.76
N MET A 104 -16.38 -2.79 4.54
CA MET A 104 -15.50 -2.73 3.36
C MET A 104 -14.18 -3.49 3.59
N GLN A 105 -13.48 -3.22 4.70
CA GLN A 105 -12.14 -3.77 4.94
C GLN A 105 -12.14 -5.28 5.19
N GLY A 106 -13.19 -5.85 5.76
CA GLY A 106 -13.30 -7.29 6.01
C GLY A 106 -13.15 -8.13 4.73
N PRO A 107 -14.04 -8.00 3.73
CA PRO A 107 -13.91 -8.69 2.46
C PRO A 107 -12.64 -8.30 1.69
N HIS A 108 -12.22 -7.03 1.74
CA HIS A 108 -10.99 -6.55 1.14
C HIS A 108 -9.75 -7.30 1.65
N ASN A 109 -9.58 -7.35 2.97
CA ASN A 109 -8.44 -8.04 3.60
C ASN A 109 -8.46 -9.54 3.35
N LYS A 110 -9.64 -10.17 3.34
CA LYS A 110 -9.78 -11.60 3.01
C LYS A 110 -9.33 -11.91 1.58
N ASN A 111 -9.69 -11.08 0.62
CA ASN A 111 -9.25 -11.23 -0.76
C ASN A 111 -7.72 -11.11 -0.89
N ASN A 112 -7.13 -10.10 -0.24
CA ASN A 112 -5.69 -9.91 -0.27
C ASN A 112 -4.93 -11.05 0.42
N MET A 113 -5.46 -11.55 1.55
CA MET A 113 -4.91 -12.71 2.24
C MET A 113 -4.99 -13.97 1.38
N ALA A 114 -6.11 -14.19 0.69
CA ALA A 114 -6.27 -15.32 -0.22
C ALA A 114 -5.25 -15.27 -1.36
N LEU A 115 -5.11 -14.13 -2.03
CA LEU A 115 -4.15 -13.95 -3.12
C LEU A 115 -2.71 -14.16 -2.64
N SER A 116 -2.35 -13.59 -1.49
CA SER A 116 -1.02 -13.76 -0.90
C SER A 116 -0.72 -15.23 -0.58
N ALA A 117 -1.67 -15.94 0.04
CA ALA A 117 -1.51 -17.33 0.38
C ALA A 117 -1.36 -18.24 -0.86
N LEU A 118 -2.15 -17.97 -1.91
CA LEU A 118 -2.06 -18.69 -3.18
C LEU A 118 -0.71 -18.47 -3.88
N ILE A 119 -0.23 -17.23 -3.95
CA ILE A 119 1.09 -16.89 -4.52
C ILE A 119 2.21 -17.62 -3.76
N LEU A 120 2.21 -17.53 -2.44
CA LEU A 120 3.23 -18.18 -1.61
C LEU A 120 3.18 -19.71 -1.72
N ALA A 121 1.99 -20.29 -1.81
CA ALA A 121 1.83 -21.73 -2.01
C ALA A 121 2.34 -22.19 -3.38
N GLU A 122 2.07 -21.43 -4.44
CA GLU A 122 2.59 -21.74 -5.78
C GLU A 122 4.12 -21.62 -5.81
N LEU A 123 4.69 -20.57 -5.22
CA LEU A 123 6.14 -20.45 -5.10
C LEU A 123 6.75 -21.61 -4.28
N ALA A 124 6.07 -22.08 -3.26
CA ALA A 124 6.51 -23.21 -2.46
C ALA A 124 6.41 -24.55 -3.22
N GLU A 125 5.29 -24.80 -3.88
CA GLU A 125 5.03 -26.08 -4.53
C GLU A 125 5.60 -26.16 -5.95
N GLY A 126 5.32 -25.13 -6.78
CA GLY A 126 5.78 -25.03 -8.17
C GLY A 126 5.16 -26.06 -9.12
N LYS A 127 3.88 -26.41 -8.92
CA LYS A 127 3.16 -27.37 -9.76
C LYS A 127 2.06 -26.77 -10.62
N GLY A 128 1.84 -25.46 -10.51
CA GLY A 128 0.85 -24.73 -11.30
C GLY A 128 -0.59 -24.87 -10.82
N ARG A 129 -0.87 -25.64 -9.76
CA ARG A 129 -2.26 -25.89 -9.33
C ARG A 129 -2.94 -24.72 -8.66
N PHE A 130 -2.20 -23.69 -8.24
CA PHE A 130 -2.75 -22.46 -7.66
C PHE A 130 -2.87 -21.33 -8.69
N LEU A 131 -2.27 -21.47 -9.87
CA LEU A 131 -2.17 -20.39 -10.87
C LEU A 131 -3.53 -19.89 -11.34
N GLU A 132 -4.53 -20.76 -11.56
CA GLU A 132 -5.86 -20.34 -11.98
C GLU A 132 -6.48 -19.37 -10.96
N GLN A 133 -6.45 -19.71 -9.68
CA GLN A 133 -6.95 -18.84 -8.61
C GLN A 133 -6.09 -17.56 -8.42
N ILE A 134 -4.80 -17.62 -8.69
CA ILE A 134 -3.93 -16.43 -8.69
C ILE A 134 -4.37 -15.48 -9.81
N VAL A 135 -4.57 -15.99 -11.02
CA VAL A 135 -5.04 -15.19 -12.16
C VAL A 135 -6.41 -14.58 -11.88
N ASP A 136 -7.35 -15.33 -11.35
CA ASP A 136 -8.66 -14.84 -10.93
C ASP A 136 -8.55 -13.71 -9.90
N GLY A 137 -7.67 -13.86 -8.92
CA GLY A 137 -7.43 -12.85 -7.89
C GLY A 137 -6.76 -11.58 -8.41
N ILE A 138 -5.85 -11.71 -9.37
CA ILE A 138 -5.23 -10.58 -10.07
C ILE A 138 -6.29 -9.84 -10.88
N PHE A 139 -7.04 -10.56 -11.71
CA PHE A 139 -8.12 -10.00 -12.53
C PHE A 139 -9.15 -9.27 -11.66
N PHE A 140 -9.62 -9.92 -10.59
CA PHE A 140 -10.53 -9.33 -9.62
C PHE A 140 -10.00 -8.01 -9.03
N ASN A 141 -8.70 -7.94 -8.69
CA ASN A 141 -8.12 -6.71 -8.17
C ASN A 141 -8.01 -5.61 -9.23
N CYS A 142 -7.74 -5.95 -10.49
CA CYS A 142 -7.69 -4.99 -11.59
C CYS A 142 -9.07 -4.38 -11.92
N GLU A 143 -10.15 -5.08 -11.63
CA GLU A 143 -11.52 -4.59 -11.85
C GLU A 143 -12.09 -3.73 -10.71
N LYS A 144 -11.35 -3.56 -9.62
CA LYS A 144 -11.79 -2.69 -8.53
C LYS A 144 -11.73 -1.22 -8.93
N THR A 145 -12.74 -0.46 -8.56
CA THR A 145 -12.79 0.99 -8.75
C THR A 145 -11.65 1.71 -8.03
N THR A 146 -11.24 1.18 -6.87
CA THR A 146 -10.11 1.69 -6.08
C THR A 146 -9.51 0.57 -5.22
N TRP A 147 -8.23 0.71 -4.90
CA TRP A 147 -7.54 -0.13 -3.91
C TRP A 147 -7.51 0.53 -2.53
N ALA A 148 -7.86 1.81 -2.44
CA ALA A 148 -7.92 2.53 -1.17
C ALA A 148 -9.11 2.05 -0.32
N VAL A 149 -8.93 2.01 1.00
CA VAL A 149 -10.00 1.65 1.92
C VAL A 149 -10.90 2.85 2.21
N SER A 150 -12.19 2.61 2.46
CA SER A 150 -13.21 3.65 2.63
C SER A 150 -12.82 4.72 3.67
N ALA A 151 -12.19 4.31 4.77
CA ALA A 151 -11.79 5.23 5.85
C ALA A 151 -10.61 6.16 5.48
N HIS A 152 -9.92 5.90 4.37
CA HIS A 152 -8.77 6.70 3.91
C HIS A 152 -9.10 7.60 2.73
N LEU A 153 -10.30 7.53 2.18
CA LEU A 153 -10.74 8.43 1.13
C LEU A 153 -10.80 9.87 1.66
N THR A 154 -10.27 10.83 0.94
CA THR A 154 -10.20 12.24 1.36
C THR A 154 -11.60 12.80 1.63
N ALA A 155 -12.57 12.44 0.79
CA ALA A 155 -13.96 12.84 0.94
C ALA A 155 -14.57 12.39 2.28
N MET A 156 -14.14 11.26 2.83
CA MET A 156 -14.63 10.75 4.11
C MET A 156 -14.25 11.63 5.30
N GLN A 157 -13.12 12.34 5.22
CA GLN A 157 -12.66 13.23 6.28
C GLN A 157 -13.29 14.63 6.19
N LYS A 158 -13.87 14.98 5.05
CA LYS A 158 -14.43 16.32 4.78
C LYS A 158 -15.95 16.38 4.83
N SER A 159 -16.65 15.31 5.20
CA SER A 159 -18.12 15.17 5.19
C SER A 159 -18.77 15.13 3.78
N GLY A 160 -19.54 14.08 3.51
CA GLY A 160 -20.56 14.06 2.47
C GLY A 160 -20.30 13.21 1.22
N ARG A 161 -19.16 12.54 1.08
CA ARG A 161 -18.94 11.58 -0.04
C ARG A 161 -18.08 10.42 0.39
N ALA A 162 -18.66 9.24 0.36
CA ALA A 162 -18.06 8.00 0.83
C ALA A 162 -17.63 7.05 -0.32
N LEU A 163 -17.85 7.44 -1.56
CA LEU A 163 -17.46 6.66 -2.72
C LEU A 163 -16.18 7.21 -3.36
N PRO A 164 -15.36 6.35 -3.99
CA PRO A 164 -14.18 6.81 -4.72
C PRO A 164 -14.54 7.80 -5.81
N GLU A 165 -13.75 8.86 -5.96
CA GLU A 165 -13.88 9.87 -7.00
C GLU A 165 -12.72 9.74 -7.99
N LEU A 166 -13.01 9.85 -9.29
CA LEU A 166 -11.98 9.78 -10.35
C LEU A 166 -11.10 11.03 -10.35
N ASP A 167 -11.66 12.18 -9.94
CA ASP A 167 -10.96 13.47 -9.93
C ASP A 167 -10.08 13.68 -8.68
N ASP A 168 -10.22 12.81 -7.66
CA ASP A 168 -9.42 12.82 -6.44
C ASP A 168 -8.86 11.42 -6.15
N PRO A 169 -7.92 10.92 -6.97
CA PRO A 169 -7.35 9.58 -6.81
C PRO A 169 -6.51 9.50 -5.55
N ILE A 170 -6.80 8.53 -4.70
CA ILE A 170 -6.12 8.30 -3.43
C ILE A 170 -5.21 7.09 -3.52
N ILE A 171 -3.95 7.29 -3.11
CA ILE A 171 -3.01 6.21 -2.85
C ILE A 171 -2.80 6.15 -1.34
N ASP A 172 -3.35 5.13 -0.71
CA ASP A 172 -3.19 4.87 0.71
C ASP A 172 -2.28 3.65 0.96
N LEU A 173 -2.12 3.26 2.23
CA LEU A 173 -1.32 2.08 2.61
C LEU A 173 -1.82 0.81 1.94
N SER A 174 -3.15 0.63 1.86
CA SER A 174 -3.76 -0.55 1.24
C SER A 174 -3.50 -0.60 -0.27
N SER A 175 -3.53 0.55 -0.94
CA SER A 175 -3.15 0.65 -2.36
C SER A 175 -1.70 0.23 -2.58
N GLY A 176 -0.80 0.66 -1.69
CA GLY A 176 0.62 0.27 -1.72
C GLY A 176 0.82 -1.24 -1.50
N GLU A 177 0.10 -1.83 -0.54
CA GLU A 177 0.16 -3.27 -0.27
C GLU A 177 -0.31 -4.11 -1.46
N ILE A 178 -1.44 -3.74 -2.09
CA ILE A 178 -1.94 -4.44 -3.28
C ILE A 178 -0.96 -4.27 -4.46
N ALA A 179 -0.47 -3.05 -4.69
CA ALA A 179 0.50 -2.80 -5.76
C ALA A 179 1.77 -3.65 -5.59
N ALA A 180 2.28 -3.78 -4.36
CA ALA A 180 3.41 -4.64 -4.07
C ALA A 180 3.09 -6.12 -4.34
N LEU A 181 1.93 -6.61 -3.89
CA LEU A 181 1.49 -7.99 -4.11
C LEU A 181 1.36 -8.31 -5.61
N MET A 182 0.76 -7.40 -6.39
CA MET A 182 0.61 -7.54 -7.85
C MET A 182 1.97 -7.52 -8.55
N SER A 183 2.90 -6.65 -8.10
CA SER A 183 4.25 -6.57 -8.64
C SER A 183 5.04 -7.86 -8.41
N TRP A 184 4.92 -8.47 -7.22
CA TRP A 184 5.53 -9.76 -6.93
C TRP A 184 4.92 -10.90 -7.76
N ALA A 185 3.59 -10.93 -7.89
CA ALA A 185 2.94 -11.92 -8.74
C ALA A 185 3.43 -11.83 -10.20
N HIS A 186 3.48 -10.61 -10.75
CA HIS A 186 4.03 -10.38 -12.09
C HIS A 186 5.49 -10.83 -12.19
N TYR A 187 6.33 -10.45 -11.22
CA TYR A 187 7.76 -10.80 -11.23
C TYR A 187 8.02 -12.30 -11.27
N PHE A 188 7.27 -13.08 -10.50
CA PHE A 188 7.51 -14.53 -10.38
C PHE A 188 6.84 -15.37 -11.47
N PHE A 189 5.70 -14.92 -12.02
CA PHE A 189 4.88 -15.75 -12.92
C PHE A 189 4.81 -15.24 -14.36
N GLN A 190 5.66 -14.26 -14.73
CA GLN A 190 5.78 -13.79 -16.12
C GLN A 190 6.46 -14.79 -17.05
#